data_fad8d140691ff871d01b0481f1e2af62
#
_entry.id   fad8d140691ff871d01b0481f1e2af62
#
_cell.length_a   1.000
_cell.length_b   1.000
_cell.length_c   1.000
_cell.angle_alpha   90.00
_cell.angle_beta   90.00
_cell.angle_gamma   90.00
#
_symmetry.space_group_name_H-M   'P 1'
#
loop_
_entity.id
_entity.type
_entity.pdbx_description
1 polymer ?
#
loop_
_entity_poly.entity_id
_entity_poly.type
_entity_poly.pdbx_seq_one_letter_code
_entity_poly.pdbx_strand_id
1 'polypeptide(L)'
;MKFIVSSTGLFSHFQAISRVINSKNSLPILDCFLMELTDGTLSLTASDSETTLSTSLEVNESDGDGRFAVSSKTILEALKEIPEQPLTFLVNTENLEITVQYQNGKYSLMGQNADEYPQAPALGANAVHVTMGAPVMLAGINRSLFATADDELRPVMNGIYFDITTEDITFVASDGHKLVRNKTFVAHGDEKAAFILPKKPATLLKNLLPKEQGDVQIDFDDRNATFTLENYSMICRLIEGRYPNYNSVIPQDNPHKATIDRMMLISALRRVSVFSSQASSLIKLRLSENQIQISAQDIDFSTSAEETLTCQYTGSPMSIGFKSTFLIDILNNISAQEILFELADPSRAGVIVPVEQEEKEDLLMLLMPMMLND
;
A
#
# COMPACT_ATOMS: atom_id res chain seq x y z
N MET A 1 4.75 32.01 -22.19
CA MET A 1 4.81 31.69 -20.76
C MET A 1 6.26 31.45 -20.37
N LYS A 2 6.71 32.01 -19.25
CA LYS A 2 8.05 31.81 -18.70
C LYS A 2 7.95 31.60 -17.20
N PHE A 3 8.74 30.67 -16.63
CA PHE A 3 8.85 30.52 -15.18
C PHE A 3 10.22 29.95 -14.78
N ILE A 4 10.59 30.21 -13.53
CA ILE A 4 11.84 29.72 -12.93
C ILE A 4 11.52 28.85 -11.71
N VAL A 5 12.11 27.65 -11.65
CA VAL A 5 11.85 26.67 -10.61
C VAL A 5 13.13 25.93 -10.21
N SER A 6 13.24 25.45 -8.96
CA SER A 6 14.34 24.60 -8.49
C SER A 6 14.37 23.27 -9.24
N SER A 7 15.55 22.85 -9.72
CA SER A 7 15.73 21.59 -10.43
C SER A 7 15.43 20.37 -9.55
N THR A 8 15.95 20.33 -8.33
CA THR A 8 15.73 19.21 -7.39
C THR A 8 14.33 19.24 -6.80
N GLY A 9 13.77 20.43 -6.57
CA GLY A 9 12.38 20.60 -6.15
C GLY A 9 11.44 20.01 -7.19
N LEU A 10 11.54 20.42 -8.45
CA LEU A 10 10.74 19.92 -9.56
C LEU A 10 10.93 18.40 -9.75
N PHE A 11 12.17 17.91 -9.72
CA PHE A 11 12.47 16.48 -9.86
C PHE A 11 11.81 15.64 -8.76
N SER A 12 11.87 16.10 -7.51
CA SER A 12 11.28 15.37 -6.37
C SER A 12 9.76 15.22 -6.50
N HIS A 13 9.07 16.27 -6.94
CA HIS A 13 7.63 16.24 -7.20
C HIS A 13 7.29 15.32 -8.38
N PHE A 14 7.99 15.42 -9.51
CA PHE A 14 7.81 14.51 -10.63
C PHE A 14 8.09 13.06 -10.26
N GLN A 15 9.15 12.78 -9.50
CA GLN A 15 9.48 11.43 -9.06
C GLN A 15 8.36 10.82 -8.19
N ALA A 16 7.72 11.64 -7.35
CA ALA A 16 6.62 11.18 -6.50
C ALA A 16 5.39 10.81 -7.33
N ILE A 17 4.95 11.71 -8.24
CA ILE A 17 3.73 11.49 -9.02
C ILE A 17 3.94 10.53 -10.21
N SER A 18 5.16 10.32 -10.71
CA SER A 18 5.45 9.42 -11.82
C SER A 18 5.03 7.96 -11.56
N ARG A 19 4.95 7.57 -10.30
CA ARG A 19 4.58 6.23 -9.87
C ARG A 19 3.15 5.83 -10.24
N VAL A 20 2.28 6.80 -10.57
CA VAL A 20 0.93 6.51 -11.04
C VAL A 20 0.91 6.07 -12.51
N ILE A 21 1.89 6.53 -13.31
CA ILE A 21 1.97 6.25 -14.74
C ILE A 21 2.26 4.77 -14.97
N ASN A 22 1.42 4.11 -15.75
CA ASN A 22 1.62 2.72 -16.14
C ASN A 22 2.72 2.60 -17.21
N SER A 23 3.34 1.42 -17.28
CA SER A 23 4.30 1.10 -18.36
C SER A 23 3.66 1.04 -19.76
N LYS A 24 2.34 0.84 -19.81
CA LYS A 24 1.51 0.85 -21.03
C LYS A 24 0.20 1.54 -20.71
N ASN A 25 -0.05 2.68 -21.33
CA ASN A 25 -1.30 3.43 -21.21
C ASN A 25 -2.15 3.30 -22.47
N SER A 26 -3.46 3.35 -22.30
CA SER A 26 -4.41 3.32 -23.43
C SER A 26 -4.40 4.63 -24.22
N LEU A 27 -4.15 5.75 -23.55
CA LEU A 27 -4.04 7.09 -24.12
C LEU A 27 -2.59 7.56 -24.03
N PRO A 28 -1.95 7.94 -25.15
CA PRO A 28 -0.55 8.39 -25.15
C PRO A 28 -0.28 9.61 -24.26
N ILE A 29 -1.27 10.48 -24.06
CA ILE A 29 -1.14 11.67 -23.20
C ILE A 29 -0.89 11.29 -21.72
N LEU A 30 -1.31 10.10 -21.28
CA LEU A 30 -1.06 9.59 -19.92
C LEU A 30 0.40 9.18 -19.66
N ASP A 31 1.23 9.14 -20.71
CA ASP A 31 2.69 9.02 -20.57
C ASP A 31 3.34 10.37 -20.23
N CYS A 32 2.54 11.43 -20.14
CA CYS A 32 3.00 12.78 -19.84
C CYS A 32 2.61 13.23 -18.43
N PHE A 33 3.35 14.19 -17.91
CA PHE A 33 2.89 15.05 -16.82
C PHE A 33 2.11 16.22 -17.38
N LEU A 34 0.98 16.53 -16.79
CA LEU A 34 0.29 17.79 -16.98
C LEU A 34 0.96 18.83 -16.07
N MET A 35 1.33 19.96 -16.65
CA MET A 35 1.90 21.12 -15.96
C MET A 35 0.98 22.31 -16.15
N GLU A 36 0.62 22.96 -15.06
CA GLU A 36 -0.33 24.08 -15.04
C GLU A 36 0.23 25.19 -14.15
N LEU A 37 0.52 26.35 -14.76
CA LEU A 37 1.02 27.51 -14.04
C LEU A 37 -0.11 28.53 -13.90
N THR A 38 -0.40 28.88 -12.67
CA THR A 38 -1.42 29.88 -12.33
C THR A 38 -0.94 30.69 -11.13
N ASP A 39 -0.91 32.02 -11.29
CA ASP A 39 -0.55 32.98 -10.23
C ASP A 39 0.74 32.59 -9.45
N GLY A 40 1.77 32.11 -10.16
CA GLY A 40 3.07 31.74 -9.57
C GLY A 40 3.11 30.37 -8.92
N THR A 41 2.02 29.62 -8.94
CA THR A 41 1.95 28.23 -8.47
C THR A 41 1.96 27.27 -9.65
N LEU A 42 2.91 26.35 -9.66
CA LEU A 42 3.03 25.29 -10.67
C LEU A 42 2.40 24.01 -10.14
N SER A 43 1.25 23.64 -10.69
CA SER A 43 0.56 22.38 -10.43
C SER A 43 1.07 21.31 -11.39
N LEU A 44 1.34 20.13 -10.84
CA LEU A 44 1.84 18.96 -11.56
C LEU A 44 0.87 17.79 -11.35
N THR A 45 0.43 17.17 -12.43
CA THR A 45 -0.51 16.05 -12.39
C THR A 45 -0.02 14.90 -13.23
N ALA A 46 -0.20 13.68 -12.71
CA ALA A 46 -0.01 12.43 -13.43
C ALA A 46 -1.24 11.52 -13.22
N SER A 47 -1.60 10.75 -14.24
CA SER A 47 -2.79 9.88 -14.19
C SER A 47 -2.60 8.60 -14.99
N ASP A 48 -3.35 7.56 -14.64
CA ASP A 48 -3.49 6.34 -15.43
C ASP A 48 -4.95 6.06 -15.86
N SER A 49 -5.81 7.07 -15.77
CA SER A 49 -7.27 7.06 -15.95
C SER A 49 -8.07 6.57 -14.74
N GLU A 50 -7.54 5.71 -13.90
CA GLU A 50 -8.21 5.19 -12.70
C GLU A 50 -7.74 5.91 -11.44
N THR A 51 -6.50 6.41 -11.47
CA THR A 51 -5.87 7.13 -10.36
C THR A 51 -5.20 8.38 -10.90
N THR A 52 -5.47 9.52 -10.31
CA THR A 52 -4.81 10.79 -10.59
C THR A 52 -4.11 11.28 -9.34
N LEU A 53 -2.85 11.65 -9.48
CA LEU A 53 -2.02 12.18 -8.40
C LEU A 53 -1.53 13.57 -8.79
N SER A 54 -1.77 14.54 -7.93
CA SER A 54 -1.40 15.93 -8.13
C SER A 54 -0.57 16.45 -6.97
N THR A 55 0.28 17.42 -7.28
CA THR A 55 1.08 18.17 -6.33
C THR A 55 1.32 19.58 -6.88
N SER A 56 1.74 20.50 -6.03
CA SER A 56 2.06 21.87 -6.47
C SER A 56 3.33 22.37 -5.80
N LEU A 57 3.97 23.32 -6.44
CA LEU A 57 5.12 24.04 -5.90
C LEU A 57 5.09 25.50 -6.38
N GLU A 58 5.59 26.41 -5.52
CA GLU A 58 5.78 27.79 -5.86
C GLU A 58 6.97 27.94 -6.82
N VAL A 59 6.81 28.77 -7.85
CA VAL A 59 7.92 29.12 -8.73
C VAL A 59 8.59 30.40 -8.25
N ASN A 60 9.90 30.54 -8.53
CA ASN A 60 10.66 31.72 -8.07
C ASN A 60 10.26 32.99 -8.83
N GLU A 61 9.95 32.86 -10.12
CA GLU A 61 9.49 33.92 -11.01
C GLU A 61 8.54 33.34 -12.04
N SER A 62 7.53 34.09 -12.44
CA SER A 62 6.62 33.72 -13.53
C SER A 62 6.24 34.90 -14.38
N ASP A 63 6.02 34.69 -15.69
CA ASP A 63 5.48 35.62 -16.65
C ASP A 63 4.50 34.88 -17.55
N GLY A 64 3.21 35.15 -17.30
CA GLY A 64 2.06 34.52 -17.98
C GLY A 64 1.73 33.13 -17.49
N ASP A 65 0.43 32.90 -17.39
CA ASP A 65 -0.15 31.60 -17.03
C ASP A 65 -0.32 30.69 -18.24
N GLY A 66 -0.55 29.40 -17.98
CA GLY A 66 -0.85 28.45 -19.04
C GLY A 66 -0.68 27.01 -18.61
N ARG A 67 -1.06 26.08 -19.50
CA ARG A 67 -0.96 24.64 -19.26
C ARG A 67 -0.45 23.89 -20.48
N PHE A 68 0.29 22.85 -20.24
CA PHE A 68 0.85 21.96 -21.26
C PHE A 68 1.16 20.59 -20.66
N ALA A 69 1.30 19.58 -21.50
CA ALA A 69 1.77 18.27 -21.06
C ALA A 69 3.16 17.97 -21.62
N VAL A 70 4.00 17.28 -20.85
CA VAL A 70 5.37 16.93 -21.21
C VAL A 70 5.66 15.46 -20.94
N SER A 71 6.41 14.79 -21.82
CA SER A 71 6.80 13.40 -21.67
C SER A 71 7.45 13.16 -20.30
N SER A 72 6.83 12.31 -19.46
CA SER A 72 7.31 12.01 -18.12
C SER A 72 8.68 11.36 -18.14
N LYS A 73 8.90 10.42 -19.05
CA LYS A 73 10.18 9.74 -19.20
C LYS A 73 11.30 10.71 -19.54
N THR A 74 11.09 11.54 -20.57
CA THR A 74 12.12 12.46 -21.05
C THR A 74 12.49 13.50 -20.01
N ILE A 75 11.48 14.11 -19.35
CA ILE A 75 11.76 15.16 -18.36
C ILE A 75 12.42 14.59 -17.10
N LEU A 76 12.00 13.41 -16.63
CA LEU A 76 12.62 12.76 -15.48
C LEU A 76 14.07 12.37 -15.72
N GLU A 77 14.37 11.76 -16.88
CA GLU A 77 15.74 11.38 -17.24
C GLU A 77 16.65 12.61 -17.36
N ALA A 78 16.12 13.70 -17.91
CA ALA A 78 16.89 14.95 -18.04
C ALA A 78 17.14 15.62 -16.67
N LEU A 79 16.11 15.73 -15.82
CA LEU A 79 16.25 16.38 -14.52
C LEU A 79 17.10 15.60 -13.52
N LYS A 80 17.12 14.28 -13.61
CA LYS A 80 17.89 13.40 -12.72
C LYS A 80 19.38 13.73 -12.68
N GLU A 81 19.93 14.17 -13.81
CA GLU A 81 21.36 14.45 -13.96
C GLU A 81 21.71 15.94 -13.71
N ILE A 82 20.72 16.78 -13.41
CA ILE A 82 20.93 18.21 -13.14
C ILE A 82 21.07 18.44 -11.63
N PRO A 83 22.21 18.95 -11.14
CA PRO A 83 22.35 19.34 -9.73
C PRO A 83 21.43 20.50 -9.38
N GLU A 84 21.26 20.78 -8.07
CA GLU A 84 20.43 21.91 -7.62
C GLU A 84 20.83 23.22 -8.26
N GLN A 85 19.92 23.78 -8.99
CA GLN A 85 20.04 25.08 -9.66
C GLN A 85 18.67 25.56 -10.14
N PRO A 86 18.51 26.87 -10.44
CA PRO A 86 17.30 27.37 -11.08
C PRO A 86 17.23 26.88 -12.54
N LEU A 87 16.04 26.39 -12.92
CA LEU A 87 15.68 26.04 -14.29
C LEU A 87 14.74 27.11 -14.82
N THR A 88 15.03 27.68 -15.98
CA THR A 88 14.14 28.60 -16.68
C THR A 88 13.39 27.84 -17.77
N PHE A 89 12.09 27.74 -17.63
CA PHE A 89 11.20 27.21 -18.64
C PHE A 89 10.68 28.35 -19.52
N LEU A 90 10.84 28.19 -20.82
CA LEU A 90 10.25 29.05 -21.85
C LEU A 90 9.30 28.20 -22.68
N VAL A 91 8.02 28.48 -22.58
CA VAL A 91 6.99 27.69 -23.26
C VAL A 91 6.26 28.56 -24.27
N ASN A 92 6.34 28.18 -25.53
CA ASN A 92 5.52 28.77 -26.57
C ASN A 92 4.12 28.16 -26.55
N THR A 93 3.12 28.93 -26.15
CA THR A 93 1.73 28.46 -26.00
C THR A 93 1.01 28.19 -27.32
N GLU A 94 1.56 28.69 -28.46
CA GLU A 94 0.94 28.47 -29.78
C GLU A 94 1.36 27.13 -30.41
N ASN A 95 2.65 26.77 -30.30
CA ASN A 95 3.18 25.56 -30.93
C ASN A 95 3.66 24.51 -29.94
N LEU A 96 3.56 24.79 -28.62
CA LEU A 96 3.96 23.91 -27.52
C LEU A 96 5.46 23.54 -27.50
N GLU A 97 6.31 24.34 -28.11
CA GLU A 97 7.76 24.20 -27.97
C GLU A 97 8.20 24.67 -26.58
N ILE A 98 8.93 23.83 -25.87
CA ILE A 98 9.42 24.05 -24.52
C ILE A 98 10.93 24.12 -24.56
N THR A 99 11.51 25.22 -24.14
CA THR A 99 12.97 25.31 -23.90
C THR A 99 13.23 25.39 -22.41
N VAL A 100 14.04 24.49 -21.88
CA VAL A 100 14.51 24.48 -20.50
C VAL A 100 15.97 24.92 -20.49
N GLN A 101 16.27 26.03 -19.83
CA GLN A 101 17.61 26.59 -19.69
C GLN A 101 18.13 26.33 -18.27
N TYR A 102 19.37 25.92 -18.17
CA TYR A 102 20.10 25.76 -16.92
C TYR A 102 21.52 26.36 -17.07
N GLN A 103 22.30 26.39 -15.99
CA GLN A 103 23.56 27.15 -15.93
C GLN A 103 24.50 26.91 -17.13
N ASN A 104 24.64 25.66 -17.58
CA ASN A 104 25.62 25.26 -18.56
C ASN A 104 25.02 24.81 -19.91
N GLY A 105 23.72 24.92 -20.08
CA GLY A 105 23.10 24.43 -21.30
C GLY A 105 21.58 24.69 -21.39
N LYS A 106 21.03 24.13 -22.46
CA LYS A 106 19.60 24.12 -22.69
C LYS A 106 19.20 22.85 -23.44
N TYR A 107 17.98 22.44 -23.26
CA TYR A 107 17.35 21.44 -24.12
C TYR A 107 15.94 21.90 -24.52
N SER A 108 15.49 21.39 -25.65
CA SER A 108 14.18 21.70 -26.19
C SER A 108 13.34 20.42 -26.24
N LEU A 109 12.08 20.54 -25.87
CA LEU A 109 11.09 19.48 -25.84
C LEU A 109 9.84 19.95 -26.61
N MET A 110 9.11 19.00 -27.19
CA MET A 110 7.76 19.29 -27.68
C MET A 110 6.76 18.88 -26.60
N GLY A 111 5.96 19.82 -26.18
CA GLY A 111 4.79 19.60 -25.33
C GLY A 111 3.64 18.99 -26.12
N GLN A 112 2.60 18.57 -25.40
CA GLN A 112 1.34 18.11 -25.93
C GLN A 112 0.21 19.02 -25.42
N ASN A 113 -0.90 19.03 -26.14
CA ASN A 113 -2.05 19.84 -25.76
C ASN A 113 -2.65 19.34 -24.43
N ALA A 114 -2.65 20.20 -23.43
CA ALA A 114 -3.21 19.90 -22.11
C ALA A 114 -4.73 19.62 -22.13
N ASP A 115 -5.45 20.08 -23.14
CA ASP A 115 -6.90 19.84 -23.27
C ASP A 115 -7.23 18.37 -23.55
N GLU A 116 -6.25 17.60 -24.04
CA GLU A 116 -6.38 16.15 -24.25
C GLU A 116 -6.17 15.34 -22.96
N TYR A 117 -5.68 15.99 -21.89
CA TYR A 117 -5.43 15.30 -20.62
C TYR A 117 -6.76 15.01 -19.91
N PRO A 118 -7.02 13.74 -19.51
CA PRO A 118 -8.27 13.38 -18.85
C PRO A 118 -8.46 14.15 -17.55
N GLN A 119 -9.67 14.68 -17.36
CA GLN A 119 -10.03 15.31 -16.10
C GLN A 119 -10.27 14.23 -15.04
N ALA A 120 -9.81 14.50 -13.83
CA ALA A 120 -10.13 13.66 -12.68
C ALA A 120 -11.64 13.66 -12.42
N PRO A 121 -12.24 12.51 -12.04
CA PRO A 121 -13.65 12.45 -11.74
C PRO A 121 -13.97 13.33 -10.51
N ALA A 122 -15.12 14.00 -10.55
CA ALA A 122 -15.64 14.70 -9.38
C ALA A 122 -16.39 13.73 -8.46
N LEU A 123 -16.32 13.94 -7.16
CA LEU A 123 -17.14 13.22 -6.19
C LEU A 123 -18.61 13.62 -6.29
N GLY A 124 -19.50 12.70 -5.99
CA GLY A 124 -20.93 12.95 -5.90
C GLY A 124 -21.31 13.90 -4.74
N ALA A 125 -22.52 14.46 -4.81
CA ALA A 125 -23.01 15.41 -3.81
C ALA A 125 -23.16 14.82 -2.37
N ASN A 126 -23.18 13.50 -2.24
CA ASN A 126 -23.32 12.78 -0.97
C ASN A 126 -22.00 12.11 -0.54
N ALA A 127 -20.85 12.71 -0.87
CA ALA A 127 -19.58 12.19 -0.45
C ALA A 127 -19.45 12.19 1.08
N VAL A 128 -18.93 11.10 1.61
CA VAL A 128 -18.62 10.95 3.05
C VAL A 128 -17.25 11.53 3.30
N HIS A 129 -17.11 12.25 4.41
CA HIS A 129 -15.85 12.85 4.83
C HIS A 129 -15.30 12.16 6.08
N VAL A 130 -14.00 11.83 6.07
CA VAL A 130 -13.28 11.27 7.21
C VAL A 130 -11.88 11.87 7.26
N THR A 131 -11.41 12.14 8.47
CA THR A 131 -10.05 12.65 8.70
C THR A 131 -9.26 11.70 9.61
N MET A 132 -8.00 11.42 9.26
CA MET A 132 -7.09 10.67 10.13
C MET A 132 -5.66 11.13 9.96
N GLY A 133 -4.84 11.00 11.00
CA GLY A 133 -3.43 11.31 10.93
C GLY A 133 -2.68 10.46 9.89
N ALA A 134 -1.75 11.06 9.14
CA ALA A 134 -0.95 10.35 8.14
C ALA A 134 -0.21 9.11 8.71
N PRO A 135 0.36 9.13 9.94
CA PRO A 135 0.96 7.95 10.53
C PRO A 135 -0.04 6.80 10.78
N VAL A 136 -1.28 7.13 11.17
CA VAL A 136 -2.35 6.15 11.42
C VAL A 136 -2.74 5.47 10.11
N MET A 137 -2.95 6.25 9.06
CA MET A 137 -3.26 5.73 7.73
C MET A 137 -2.12 4.87 7.18
N LEU A 138 -0.87 5.32 7.32
CA LEU A 138 0.30 4.56 6.91
C LEU A 138 0.40 3.21 7.62
N ALA A 139 0.17 3.17 8.95
CA ALA A 139 0.16 1.94 9.73
C ALA A 139 -0.93 0.97 9.24
N GLY A 140 -2.16 1.47 9.05
CA GLY A 140 -3.28 0.68 8.53
C GLY A 140 -3.00 0.08 7.15
N ILE A 141 -2.48 0.87 6.22
CA ILE A 141 -2.11 0.41 4.87
C ILE A 141 -0.96 -0.60 4.93
N ASN A 142 0.12 -0.31 5.67
CA ASN A 142 1.28 -1.19 5.77
C ASN A 142 0.91 -2.58 6.31
N ARG A 143 0.07 -2.63 7.35
CA ARG A 143 -0.36 -3.88 7.98
C ARG A 143 -1.34 -4.68 7.14
N SER A 144 -2.03 -4.07 6.18
CA SER A 144 -3.11 -4.71 5.42
C SER A 144 -2.74 -5.03 3.98
N LEU A 145 -1.93 -4.20 3.32
CA LEU A 145 -1.68 -4.27 1.88
C LEU A 145 -1.15 -5.63 1.41
N PHE A 146 -0.27 -6.28 2.19
CA PHE A 146 0.34 -7.57 1.84
C PHE A 146 -0.67 -8.72 1.81
N ALA A 147 -1.83 -8.55 2.45
CA ALA A 147 -2.87 -9.56 2.53
C ALA A 147 -3.94 -9.42 1.44
N THR A 148 -3.89 -8.39 0.60
CA THR A 148 -4.80 -8.23 -0.54
C THR A 148 -4.59 -9.32 -1.58
N ALA A 149 -5.67 -9.73 -2.25
CA ALA A 149 -5.61 -10.71 -3.34
C ALA A 149 -5.14 -10.09 -4.67
N ASP A 150 -4.80 -10.95 -5.62
CA ASP A 150 -4.72 -10.68 -7.05
C ASP A 150 -5.61 -11.72 -7.75
N ASP A 151 -6.92 -11.52 -7.68
CA ASP A 151 -7.92 -12.50 -8.12
C ASP A 151 -9.01 -11.82 -8.96
N GLU A 152 -9.00 -12.10 -10.26
CA GLU A 152 -9.98 -11.53 -11.21
C GLU A 152 -11.42 -12.00 -10.94
N LEU A 153 -11.60 -13.15 -10.30
CA LEU A 153 -12.92 -13.70 -9.98
C LEU A 153 -13.51 -13.07 -8.71
N ARG A 154 -12.68 -12.51 -7.85
CA ARG A 154 -13.09 -11.88 -6.60
C ARG A 154 -12.47 -10.49 -6.47
N PRO A 155 -12.79 -9.54 -7.36
CA PRO A 155 -12.15 -8.23 -7.40
C PRO A 155 -12.27 -7.44 -6.09
N VAL A 156 -13.32 -7.64 -5.31
CA VAL A 156 -13.50 -7.00 -3.99
C VAL A 156 -12.39 -7.34 -2.99
N MET A 157 -11.65 -8.43 -3.19
CA MET A 157 -10.52 -8.81 -2.35
C MET A 157 -9.16 -8.24 -2.84
N ASN A 158 -9.14 -7.57 -3.99
CA ASN A 158 -7.92 -6.97 -4.56
C ASN A 158 -7.60 -5.59 -3.99
N GLY A 159 -8.18 -5.25 -2.86
CA GLY A 159 -7.98 -3.98 -2.18
C GLY A 159 -8.09 -4.09 -0.66
N ILE A 160 -7.84 -2.98 0.00
CA ILE A 160 -8.02 -2.83 1.45
C ILE A 160 -9.43 -2.32 1.70
N TYR A 161 -10.19 -3.05 2.48
CA TYR A 161 -11.51 -2.62 2.94
C TYR A 161 -11.36 -1.72 4.16
N PHE A 162 -11.90 -0.52 4.06
CA PHE A 162 -12.03 0.44 5.14
C PHE A 162 -13.44 0.31 5.70
N ASP A 163 -13.56 -0.21 6.92
CA ASP A 163 -14.82 -0.32 7.67
C ASP A 163 -14.84 0.80 8.72
N ILE A 164 -15.68 1.80 8.49
CA ILE A 164 -15.70 3.06 9.24
C ILE A 164 -16.94 3.04 10.13
N THR A 165 -16.74 3.31 11.41
CA THR A 165 -17.82 3.46 12.40
C THR A 165 -17.66 4.78 13.14
N THR A 166 -18.60 5.09 14.04
CA THR A 166 -18.52 6.26 14.92
C THR A 166 -17.54 6.10 16.08
N GLU A 167 -16.90 4.93 16.20
CA GLU A 167 -15.98 4.62 17.29
C GLU A 167 -14.56 4.30 16.80
N ASP A 168 -14.46 3.76 15.59
CA ASP A 168 -13.19 3.24 15.04
C ASP A 168 -13.17 3.20 13.52
N ILE A 169 -11.97 2.99 12.98
CA ILE A 169 -11.75 2.61 11.59
C ILE A 169 -11.00 1.29 11.56
N THR A 170 -11.54 0.32 10.84
CA THR A 170 -10.93 -0.99 10.67
C THR A 170 -10.42 -1.18 9.24
N PHE A 171 -9.14 -1.48 9.09
CA PHE A 171 -8.51 -1.86 7.83
C PHE A 171 -8.53 -3.38 7.71
N VAL A 172 -9.14 -3.89 6.65
CA VAL A 172 -9.24 -5.34 6.41
C VAL A 172 -8.71 -5.69 5.04
N ALA A 173 -7.93 -6.74 4.97
CA ALA A 173 -7.51 -7.34 3.70
C ALA A 173 -7.44 -8.86 3.83
N SER A 174 -7.80 -9.56 2.74
CA SER A 174 -7.74 -11.03 2.69
C SER A 174 -7.61 -11.51 1.25
N ASP A 175 -6.91 -12.62 1.06
CA ASP A 175 -6.83 -13.36 -0.21
C ASP A 175 -7.57 -14.72 -0.15
N GLY A 176 -8.24 -14.99 0.97
CA GLY A 176 -8.92 -16.25 1.26
C GLY A 176 -8.03 -17.28 1.96
N HIS A 177 -6.73 -17.07 2.06
CA HIS A 177 -5.78 -17.92 2.79
C HIS A 177 -5.25 -17.25 4.05
N LYS A 178 -5.11 -15.95 4.01
CA LYS A 178 -4.75 -15.10 5.15
C LYS A 178 -5.70 -13.91 5.23
N LEU A 179 -5.86 -13.37 6.42
CA LEU A 179 -6.67 -12.17 6.67
C LEU A 179 -5.95 -11.29 7.68
N VAL A 180 -6.03 -9.99 7.47
CA VAL A 180 -5.64 -8.98 8.45
C VAL A 180 -6.86 -8.16 8.80
N ARG A 181 -7.06 -7.93 10.09
CA ARG A 181 -7.95 -6.94 10.66
C ARG A 181 -7.12 -6.03 11.55
N ASN A 182 -6.94 -4.79 11.14
CA ASN A 182 -6.27 -3.76 11.95
C ASN A 182 -7.28 -2.66 12.28
N LYS A 183 -7.67 -2.58 13.53
CA LYS A 183 -8.61 -1.59 14.05
C LYS A 183 -7.85 -0.47 14.74
N THR A 184 -8.21 0.77 14.46
CA THR A 184 -7.68 1.95 15.15
C THR A 184 -8.82 2.72 15.81
N PHE A 185 -8.62 3.15 17.07
CA PHE A 185 -9.57 3.92 17.86
C PHE A 185 -9.20 5.41 17.95
N VAL A 186 -8.17 5.84 17.22
CA VAL A 186 -7.77 7.26 17.17
C VAL A 186 -8.43 8.02 16.03
N ALA A 187 -9.11 7.32 15.14
CA ALA A 187 -9.88 7.89 14.03
C ALA A 187 -11.22 7.18 13.92
N HIS A 188 -12.23 7.91 13.52
CA HIS A 188 -13.60 7.42 13.34
C HIS A 188 -14.34 8.27 12.31
N GLY A 189 -15.49 7.80 11.83
CA GLY A 189 -16.41 8.58 11.01
C GLY A 189 -17.51 9.24 11.85
N ASP A 190 -18.25 10.13 11.22
CA ASP A 190 -19.47 10.70 11.81
C ASP A 190 -20.65 9.73 11.68
N GLU A 191 -20.58 8.83 10.71
CA GLU A 191 -21.57 7.79 10.45
C GLU A 191 -20.89 6.50 9.98
N LYS A 192 -21.66 5.41 9.92
CA LYS A 192 -21.18 4.15 9.39
C LYS A 192 -21.02 4.23 7.86
N ALA A 193 -19.82 4.03 7.39
CA ALA A 193 -19.50 4.03 5.98
C ALA A 193 -18.41 2.99 5.67
N ALA A 194 -18.20 2.69 4.40
CA ALA A 194 -17.14 1.78 4.00
C ALA A 194 -16.75 1.95 2.54
N PHE A 195 -15.51 1.64 2.20
CA PHE A 195 -15.06 1.57 0.83
C PHE A 195 -13.92 0.55 0.66
N ILE A 196 -13.63 0.15 -0.56
CA ILE A 196 -12.52 -0.76 -0.89
C ILE A 196 -11.49 0.01 -1.72
N LEU A 197 -10.34 0.28 -1.11
CA LEU A 197 -9.23 0.97 -1.76
C LEU A 197 -8.41 -0.02 -2.58
N PRO A 198 -8.29 0.15 -3.92
CA PRO A 198 -7.50 -0.74 -4.75
C PRO A 198 -6.02 -0.78 -4.35
N LYS A 199 -5.36 -1.87 -4.67
CA LYS A 199 -3.96 -2.14 -4.32
C LYS A 199 -2.98 -1.07 -4.83
N LYS A 200 -3.18 -0.56 -6.06
CA LYS A 200 -2.30 0.46 -6.63
C LYS A 200 -2.40 1.80 -5.89
N PRO A 201 -3.58 2.43 -5.69
CA PRO A 201 -3.71 3.62 -4.86
C PRO A 201 -3.17 3.43 -3.44
N ALA A 202 -3.44 2.29 -2.79
CA ALA A 202 -2.89 1.98 -1.48
C ALA A 202 -1.35 1.97 -1.49
N THR A 203 -0.73 1.43 -2.54
CA THR A 203 0.73 1.43 -2.71
C THR A 203 1.28 2.84 -2.93
N LEU A 204 0.57 3.69 -3.69
CA LEU A 204 0.94 5.09 -3.88
C LEU A 204 0.91 5.85 -2.55
N LEU A 205 -0.17 5.73 -1.78
CA LEU A 205 -0.29 6.34 -0.44
C LEU A 205 0.82 5.85 0.50
N LYS A 206 1.11 4.56 0.53
CA LYS A 206 2.23 4.00 1.31
C LYS A 206 3.57 4.68 1.01
N ASN A 207 3.79 5.13 -0.22
CA ASN A 207 5.03 5.80 -0.63
C ASN A 207 5.02 7.31 -0.33
N LEU A 208 3.85 7.94 -0.28
CA LEU A 208 3.71 9.38 0.00
C LEU A 208 3.67 9.67 1.50
N LEU A 209 2.86 8.93 2.24
CA LEU A 209 2.58 9.15 3.66
C LEU A 209 3.81 9.25 4.58
N PRO A 210 4.95 8.56 4.37
CA PRO A 210 6.13 8.74 5.23
C PRO A 210 6.73 10.15 5.22
N LYS A 211 6.38 10.98 4.25
CA LYS A 211 6.85 12.37 4.12
C LYS A 211 5.83 13.39 4.65
N GLU A 212 4.62 12.93 4.98
CA GLU A 212 3.51 13.73 5.44
C GLU A 212 3.41 13.65 6.97
N GLN A 213 3.21 14.78 7.63
CA GLN A 213 3.12 14.84 9.11
C GLN A 213 1.72 15.23 9.59
N GLY A 214 0.92 15.82 8.72
CA GLY A 214 -0.43 16.30 9.02
C GLY A 214 -1.50 15.22 8.94
N ASP A 215 -2.73 15.68 8.90
CA ASP A 215 -3.90 14.85 8.70
C ASP A 215 -4.13 14.58 7.21
N VAL A 216 -4.67 13.42 6.91
CA VAL A 216 -5.21 13.06 5.60
C VAL A 216 -6.71 13.25 5.63
N GLN A 217 -7.22 14.09 4.75
CA GLN A 217 -8.66 14.22 4.51
C GLN A 217 -9.06 13.22 3.44
N ILE A 218 -10.09 12.44 3.73
CA ILE A 218 -10.60 11.39 2.84
C ILE A 218 -12.05 11.73 2.53
N ASP A 219 -12.32 12.06 1.28
CA ASP A 219 -13.66 12.24 0.76
C ASP A 219 -13.97 11.12 -0.21
N PHE A 220 -15.08 10.42 -0.07
CA PHE A 220 -15.41 9.31 -0.95
C PHE A 220 -16.91 9.16 -1.18
N ASP A 221 -17.22 8.60 -2.33
CA ASP A 221 -18.57 8.15 -2.71
C ASP A 221 -18.55 6.65 -3.09
N ASP A 222 -19.59 6.16 -3.75
CA ASP A 222 -19.69 4.76 -4.16
C ASP A 222 -18.64 4.32 -5.18
N ARG A 223 -17.98 5.25 -5.86
CA ARG A 223 -17.10 4.98 -7.01
C ARG A 223 -15.69 5.50 -6.86
N ASN A 224 -15.53 6.65 -6.20
CA ASN A 224 -14.26 7.36 -6.16
C ASN A 224 -13.92 7.76 -4.73
N ALA A 225 -12.62 7.91 -4.47
CA ALA A 225 -12.13 8.52 -3.25
C ALA A 225 -11.04 9.55 -3.56
N THR A 226 -11.08 10.66 -2.84
CA THR A 226 -10.03 11.69 -2.83
C THR A 226 -9.31 11.64 -1.49
N PHE A 227 -7.99 11.62 -1.56
CA PHE A 227 -7.09 11.71 -0.40
C PHE A 227 -6.32 13.01 -0.52
N THR A 228 -6.61 13.96 0.36
CA THR A 228 -5.91 15.24 0.42
C THR A 228 -4.90 15.20 1.55
N LEU A 229 -3.62 15.30 1.18
CA LEU A 229 -2.46 15.36 2.06
C LEU A 229 -1.92 16.81 2.07
N GLU A 230 -0.92 17.08 2.88
CA GLU A 230 -0.29 18.40 2.93
C GLU A 230 0.30 18.82 1.57
N ASN A 231 1.01 17.92 0.89
CA ASN A 231 1.74 18.23 -0.34
C ASN A 231 1.18 17.54 -1.59
N TYR A 232 0.23 16.62 -1.43
CA TYR A 232 -0.30 15.80 -2.52
C TYR A 232 -1.81 15.66 -2.43
N SER A 233 -2.44 15.55 -3.58
CA SER A 233 -3.85 15.15 -3.69
C SER A 233 -3.95 13.94 -4.62
N MET A 234 -4.61 12.90 -4.17
CA MET A 234 -4.86 11.69 -4.96
C MET A 234 -6.35 11.46 -5.07
N ILE A 235 -6.85 11.33 -6.28
CA ILE A 235 -8.19 10.80 -6.54
C ILE A 235 -8.06 9.46 -7.24
N CYS A 236 -8.84 8.47 -6.81
CA CYS A 236 -8.83 7.15 -7.42
C CYS A 236 -10.22 6.54 -7.48
N ARG A 237 -10.40 5.65 -8.46
CA ARG A 237 -11.57 4.79 -8.53
C ARG A 237 -11.49 3.72 -7.45
N LEU A 238 -12.61 3.46 -6.80
CA LEU A 238 -12.77 2.42 -5.78
C LEU A 238 -13.18 1.09 -6.41
N ILE A 239 -12.96 -0.01 -5.69
CA ILE A 239 -13.51 -1.32 -6.10
C ILE A 239 -14.97 -1.36 -5.66
N GLU A 240 -15.87 -1.46 -6.65
CA GLU A 240 -17.30 -1.57 -6.42
C GLU A 240 -17.67 -2.98 -5.91
N GLY A 241 -18.62 -3.07 -5.00
CA GLY A 241 -19.17 -4.31 -4.50
C GLY A 241 -19.14 -4.43 -2.98
N ARG A 242 -19.69 -5.52 -2.48
CA ARG A 242 -19.78 -5.78 -1.04
C ARG A 242 -18.59 -6.64 -0.60
N TYR A 243 -17.79 -6.12 0.32
CA TYR A 243 -16.73 -6.90 0.96
C TYR A 243 -17.33 -8.07 1.77
N PRO A 244 -16.72 -9.27 1.76
CA PRO A 244 -17.18 -10.41 2.55
C PRO A 244 -17.26 -10.09 4.04
N ASN A 245 -18.18 -10.75 4.75
CA ASN A 245 -18.25 -10.62 6.22
C ASN A 245 -17.01 -11.28 6.86
N TYR A 246 -15.95 -10.49 7.02
CA TYR A 246 -14.68 -10.94 7.55
C TYR A 246 -14.77 -11.41 9.01
N ASN A 247 -15.70 -10.86 9.81
CA ASN A 247 -15.87 -11.27 11.19
C ASN A 247 -16.35 -12.72 11.34
N SER A 248 -17.06 -13.25 10.33
CA SER A 248 -17.59 -14.62 10.38
C SER A 248 -16.53 -15.71 10.23
N VAL A 249 -15.33 -15.36 9.70
CA VAL A 249 -14.24 -16.31 9.50
C VAL A 249 -13.18 -16.28 10.61
N ILE A 250 -13.25 -15.29 11.50
CA ILE A 250 -12.34 -15.15 12.65
C ILE A 250 -12.81 -16.10 13.76
N PRO A 251 -12.01 -17.11 14.15
CA PRO A 251 -12.34 -17.99 15.27
C PRO A 251 -12.47 -17.19 16.57
N GLN A 252 -13.51 -17.50 17.35
CA GLN A 252 -13.74 -16.84 18.64
C GLN A 252 -13.04 -17.59 19.80
N ASP A 253 -12.86 -18.92 19.65
CA ASP A 253 -12.33 -19.79 20.70
C ASP A 253 -11.24 -20.70 20.12
N ASN A 254 -10.01 -20.23 20.16
CA ASN A 254 -8.82 -21.03 19.91
C ASN A 254 -8.14 -21.32 21.25
N PRO A 255 -8.28 -22.54 21.84
CA PRO A 255 -7.87 -22.80 23.22
C PRO A 255 -6.37 -22.97 23.40
N HIS A 256 -5.65 -23.33 22.33
CA HIS A 256 -4.21 -23.58 22.39
C HIS A 256 -3.45 -22.31 22.07
N LYS A 257 -2.72 -21.78 23.06
CA LYS A 257 -2.03 -20.49 22.96
C LYS A 257 -0.54 -20.67 23.13
N ALA A 258 0.23 -20.24 22.14
CA ALA A 258 1.69 -20.26 22.16
C ALA A 258 2.24 -18.84 22.07
N THR A 259 2.99 -18.42 23.09
CA THR A 259 3.75 -17.14 23.04
C THR A 259 5.15 -17.42 22.53
N ILE A 260 5.55 -16.72 21.47
CA ILE A 260 6.77 -17.00 20.72
C ILE A 260 7.49 -15.69 20.39
N ASP A 261 8.81 -15.66 20.53
CA ASP A 261 9.62 -14.57 19.99
C ASP A 261 9.51 -14.54 18.47
N ARG A 262 9.01 -13.43 17.97
CA ARG A 262 8.68 -13.22 16.55
C ARG A 262 9.90 -13.34 15.64
N MET A 263 11.03 -12.74 16.03
CA MET A 263 12.24 -12.73 15.19
C MET A 263 12.93 -14.09 15.17
N MET A 264 12.91 -14.81 16.28
CA MET A 264 13.40 -16.19 16.33
C MET A 264 12.56 -17.09 15.41
N LEU A 265 11.23 -16.94 15.45
CA LEU A 265 10.33 -17.71 14.59
C LEU A 265 10.55 -17.40 13.11
N ILE A 266 10.62 -16.11 12.72
CA ILE A 266 10.92 -15.70 11.32
C ILE A 266 12.24 -16.31 10.84
N SER A 267 13.28 -16.25 11.67
CA SER A 267 14.61 -16.72 11.31
C SER A 267 14.64 -18.24 11.10
N ALA A 268 13.97 -18.99 11.97
CA ALA A 268 13.83 -20.44 11.85
C ALA A 268 12.99 -20.82 10.62
N LEU A 269 11.85 -20.15 10.40
CA LEU A 269 11.03 -20.36 9.22
C LEU A 269 11.81 -20.14 7.93
N ARG A 270 12.61 -19.07 7.85
CA ARG A 270 13.45 -18.78 6.67
C ARG A 270 14.49 -19.88 6.41
N ARG A 271 15.11 -20.44 7.45
CA ARG A 271 16.09 -21.52 7.31
C ARG A 271 15.40 -22.83 6.89
N VAL A 272 14.34 -23.21 7.59
CA VAL A 272 13.65 -24.48 7.36
C VAL A 272 12.91 -24.49 6.02
N SER A 273 12.30 -23.37 5.61
CA SER A 273 11.52 -23.28 4.37
C SER A 273 12.35 -23.49 3.10
N VAL A 274 13.68 -23.32 3.15
CA VAL A 274 14.59 -23.65 2.01
C VAL A 274 14.45 -25.11 1.61
N PHE A 275 14.09 -25.99 2.54
CA PHE A 275 13.98 -27.44 2.35
C PHE A 275 12.54 -27.90 2.10
N SER A 276 11.58 -26.97 1.95
CA SER A 276 10.20 -27.29 1.58
C SER A 276 10.06 -27.39 0.06
N SER A 277 9.08 -28.18 -0.39
CA SER A 277 8.72 -28.20 -1.82
C SER A 277 8.35 -26.82 -2.30
N GLN A 278 8.92 -26.40 -3.44
CA GLN A 278 8.64 -25.10 -4.05
C GLN A 278 7.16 -24.93 -4.45
N ALA A 279 6.49 -26.03 -4.79
CA ALA A 279 5.09 -26.00 -5.20
C ALA A 279 4.15 -25.66 -4.04
N SER A 280 4.39 -26.20 -2.85
CA SER A 280 3.52 -26.02 -1.70
C SER A 280 4.04 -24.99 -0.70
N SER A 281 5.35 -24.84 -0.57
CA SER A 281 6.01 -24.11 0.53
C SER A 281 5.48 -24.51 1.91
N LEU A 282 5.09 -25.81 2.05
CA LEU A 282 4.50 -26.34 3.27
C LEU A 282 5.57 -26.48 4.35
N ILE A 283 5.25 -25.98 5.54
CA ILE A 283 5.96 -26.24 6.78
C ILE A 283 5.00 -26.91 7.77
N LYS A 284 5.54 -27.78 8.61
CA LYS A 284 4.82 -28.39 9.73
C LYS A 284 5.32 -27.78 11.04
N LEU A 285 4.40 -27.27 11.84
CA LEU A 285 4.64 -26.82 13.20
C LEU A 285 4.13 -27.90 14.14
N ARG A 286 4.97 -28.39 15.02
CA ARG A 286 4.62 -29.32 16.10
C ARG A 286 4.81 -28.60 17.43
N LEU A 287 3.71 -28.37 18.12
CA LEU A 287 3.72 -27.79 19.45
C LEU A 287 3.74 -28.89 20.49
N SER A 288 4.57 -28.72 21.49
CA SER A 288 4.63 -29.51 22.70
C SER A 288 4.96 -28.62 23.89
N GLU A 289 4.97 -29.12 25.09
CA GLU A 289 5.21 -28.34 26.31
C GLU A 289 6.48 -27.46 26.16
N ASN A 290 6.30 -26.15 26.16
CA ASN A 290 7.33 -25.11 26.04
C ASN A 290 8.26 -25.20 24.81
N GLN A 291 7.82 -25.89 23.76
CA GLN A 291 8.59 -26.06 22.53
C GLN A 291 7.71 -26.00 21.28
N ILE A 292 8.24 -25.41 20.22
CA ILE A 292 7.72 -25.48 18.87
C ILE A 292 8.81 -26.03 17.94
N GLN A 293 8.53 -27.15 17.30
CA GLN A 293 9.36 -27.74 16.27
C GLN A 293 8.84 -27.36 14.91
N ILE A 294 9.71 -26.83 14.07
CA ILE A 294 9.43 -26.41 12.71
C ILE A 294 10.11 -27.38 11.79
N SER A 295 9.38 -28.03 10.89
CA SER A 295 9.96 -28.93 9.92
C SER A 295 9.43 -28.73 8.51
N ALA A 296 10.24 -29.05 7.54
CA ALA A 296 9.90 -29.04 6.12
C ALA A 296 10.57 -30.24 5.43
N GLN A 297 9.94 -30.71 4.36
CA GLN A 297 10.45 -31.78 3.55
C GLN A 297 10.09 -31.57 2.08
N ASP A 298 11.04 -31.84 1.21
CA ASP A 298 10.81 -32.00 -0.22
C ASP A 298 11.14 -33.46 -0.61
N ILE A 299 10.09 -34.23 -0.89
CA ILE A 299 10.22 -35.67 -1.20
C ILE A 299 10.90 -35.83 -2.57
N ASP A 300 10.62 -34.99 -3.53
CA ASP A 300 11.14 -35.08 -4.90
C ASP A 300 12.65 -34.90 -4.94
N PHE A 301 13.19 -34.04 -4.07
CA PHE A 301 14.61 -33.77 -3.94
C PHE A 301 15.26 -34.47 -2.76
N SER A 302 14.50 -35.27 -1.98
CA SER A 302 14.98 -36.01 -0.80
C SER A 302 15.69 -35.10 0.22
N THR A 303 15.18 -33.86 0.38
CA THR A 303 15.70 -32.91 1.35
C THR A 303 14.74 -32.67 2.49
N SER A 304 15.26 -32.42 3.68
CA SER A 304 14.47 -32.10 4.86
C SER A 304 15.23 -31.18 5.81
N ALA A 305 14.52 -30.44 6.61
CA ALA A 305 15.07 -29.67 7.72
C ALA A 305 14.13 -29.68 8.91
N GLU A 306 14.71 -29.55 10.08
CA GLU A 306 14.00 -29.49 11.35
C GLU A 306 14.74 -28.55 12.29
N GLU A 307 13.99 -27.69 12.99
CA GLU A 307 14.52 -26.79 13.99
C GLU A 307 13.53 -26.69 15.16
N THR A 308 14.03 -26.59 16.38
CA THR A 308 13.21 -26.47 17.59
C THR A 308 13.50 -25.13 18.27
N LEU A 309 12.45 -24.41 18.60
CA LEU A 309 12.49 -23.17 19.38
C LEU A 309 11.78 -23.37 20.72
N THR A 310 12.21 -22.61 21.72
CA THR A 310 11.46 -22.48 22.96
C THR A 310 10.29 -21.52 22.78
N CYS A 311 9.17 -21.82 23.38
CA CYS A 311 7.98 -20.97 23.43
C CYS A 311 7.25 -21.20 24.76
N GLN A 312 6.31 -20.32 25.10
CA GLN A 312 5.40 -20.57 26.23
C GLN A 312 4.15 -21.26 25.70
N TYR A 313 4.07 -22.56 25.90
CA TYR A 313 2.92 -23.38 25.48
C TYR A 313 2.66 -24.49 26.51
N THR A 314 1.41 -24.59 26.95
CA THR A 314 0.97 -25.58 27.95
C THR A 314 -0.18 -26.47 27.47
N GLY A 315 -0.56 -26.36 26.20
CA GLY A 315 -1.63 -27.14 25.59
C GLY A 315 -1.23 -28.57 25.27
N SER A 316 -2.18 -29.36 24.79
CA SER A 316 -1.92 -30.70 24.29
C SER A 316 -0.99 -30.67 23.07
N PRO A 317 -0.10 -31.65 22.89
CA PRO A 317 0.72 -31.74 21.69
C PRO A 317 -0.14 -31.74 20.43
N MET A 318 0.22 -30.89 19.43
CA MET A 318 -0.49 -30.84 18.17
C MET A 318 0.48 -30.55 17.01
N SER A 319 0.09 -30.98 15.82
CA SER A 319 0.79 -30.69 14.59
C SER A 319 -0.14 -29.96 13.62
N ILE A 320 0.35 -28.89 12.98
CA ILE A 320 -0.42 -28.11 12.02
C ILE A 320 0.49 -27.68 10.87
N GLY A 321 -0.03 -27.67 9.65
CA GLY A 321 0.68 -27.25 8.46
C GLY A 321 0.32 -25.83 8.05
N PHE A 322 1.30 -25.06 7.59
CA PHE A 322 1.09 -23.74 7.01
C PHE A 322 1.96 -23.52 5.78
N LYS A 323 1.55 -22.60 4.92
CA LYS A 323 2.41 -22.07 3.86
C LYS A 323 3.42 -21.10 4.48
N SER A 324 4.70 -21.46 4.40
CA SER A 324 5.79 -20.70 5.06
C SER A 324 5.85 -19.25 4.63
N THR A 325 5.64 -18.98 3.34
CA THR A 325 5.65 -17.61 2.81
C THR A 325 4.58 -16.74 3.43
N PHE A 326 3.36 -17.27 3.61
CA PHE A 326 2.27 -16.52 4.23
C PHE A 326 2.51 -16.26 5.72
N LEU A 327 3.03 -17.25 6.44
CA LEU A 327 3.36 -17.07 7.86
C LEU A 327 4.47 -16.02 8.03
N ILE A 328 5.51 -16.08 7.20
CA ILE A 328 6.61 -15.11 7.21
C ILE A 328 6.09 -13.71 6.88
N ASP A 329 5.20 -13.57 5.89
CA ASP A 329 4.59 -12.27 5.54
C ASP A 329 3.80 -11.68 6.70
N ILE A 330 2.98 -12.49 7.37
CA ILE A 330 2.23 -12.09 8.56
C ILE A 330 3.18 -11.58 9.64
N LEU A 331 4.19 -12.37 9.98
CA LEU A 331 5.15 -12.03 11.05
C LEU A 331 5.99 -10.77 10.72
N ASN A 332 6.29 -10.52 9.45
CA ASN A 332 7.01 -9.30 9.02
C ASN A 332 6.15 -8.03 9.18
N ASN A 333 4.82 -8.15 9.22
CA ASN A 333 3.89 -7.04 9.35
C ASN A 333 3.36 -6.84 10.79
N ILE A 334 3.96 -7.49 11.77
CA ILE A 334 3.76 -7.27 13.21
C ILE A 334 5.02 -6.58 13.76
N SER A 335 4.85 -5.53 14.54
CA SER A 335 5.97 -4.76 15.14
C SER A 335 6.42 -5.32 16.49
N ALA A 336 5.54 -6.00 17.23
CA ALA A 336 5.82 -6.53 18.56
C ALA A 336 6.98 -7.54 18.60
N GLN A 337 7.67 -7.61 19.71
CA GLN A 337 8.74 -8.59 19.96
C GLN A 337 8.18 -10.01 20.08
N GLU A 338 7.08 -10.18 20.80
CA GLU A 338 6.42 -11.46 21.01
C GLU A 338 5.04 -11.48 20.35
N ILE A 339 4.70 -12.62 19.78
CA ILE A 339 3.38 -12.91 19.23
C ILE A 339 2.69 -13.99 20.04
N LEU A 340 1.36 -13.89 20.12
CA LEU A 340 0.50 -14.95 20.60
C LEU A 340 -0.11 -15.66 19.39
N PHE A 341 0.20 -16.95 19.26
CA PHE A 341 -0.36 -17.80 18.21
C PHE A 341 -1.46 -18.67 18.84
N GLU A 342 -2.68 -18.42 18.47
CA GLU A 342 -3.88 -19.11 18.98
C GLU A 342 -4.36 -20.15 17.97
N LEU A 343 -4.46 -21.38 18.40
CA LEU A 343 -4.80 -22.55 17.58
C LEU A 343 -5.92 -23.37 18.22
N ALA A 344 -6.67 -24.12 17.43
CA ALA A 344 -7.69 -25.04 17.93
C ALA A 344 -7.40 -26.47 17.50
N ASP A 345 -7.38 -26.73 16.21
CA ASP A 345 -7.09 -28.03 15.61
C ASP A 345 -6.41 -27.84 14.24
N PRO A 346 -5.85 -28.89 13.62
CA PRO A 346 -5.10 -28.77 12.37
C PRO A 346 -5.89 -28.29 11.15
N SER A 347 -7.21 -28.23 11.23
CA SER A 347 -8.10 -27.85 10.13
C SER A 347 -8.66 -26.42 10.25
N ARG A 348 -8.52 -25.81 11.43
CA ARG A 348 -9.06 -24.46 11.70
C ARG A 348 -7.97 -23.40 11.59
N ALA A 349 -8.39 -22.22 11.17
CA ALA A 349 -7.50 -21.07 11.04
C ALA A 349 -6.78 -20.76 12.37
N GLY A 350 -5.47 -20.55 12.27
CA GLY A 350 -4.68 -19.98 13.34
C GLY A 350 -4.85 -18.45 13.40
N VAL A 351 -4.92 -17.92 14.60
CA VAL A 351 -4.96 -16.48 14.86
C VAL A 351 -3.62 -16.04 15.44
N ILE A 352 -3.06 -14.97 14.91
CA ILE A 352 -1.78 -14.40 15.32
C ILE A 352 -2.02 -12.98 15.72
N VAL A 353 -1.71 -12.65 16.97
CA VAL A 353 -1.81 -11.30 17.50
C VAL A 353 -0.51 -10.91 18.20
N PRO A 354 -0.15 -9.62 18.26
CA PRO A 354 0.92 -9.17 19.14
C PRO A 354 0.54 -9.44 20.61
N VAL A 355 1.50 -9.88 21.44
CA VAL A 355 1.27 -10.03 22.90
C VAL A 355 0.93 -8.67 23.52
N GLU A 356 1.68 -7.64 23.11
CA GLU A 356 1.41 -6.25 23.46
C GLU A 356 0.86 -5.53 22.25
N GLN A 357 -0.42 -5.18 22.28
CA GLN A 357 -1.06 -4.32 21.27
C GLN A 357 -0.53 -2.89 21.41
N GLU A 358 -0.39 -2.19 20.30
CA GLU A 358 -0.10 -0.76 20.35
C GLU A 358 -1.29 0.00 20.97
N GLU A 359 -1.01 1.13 21.62
CA GLU A 359 -2.06 1.91 22.28
C GLU A 359 -3.14 2.32 21.26
N LYS A 360 -4.40 2.08 21.63
CA LYS A 360 -5.58 2.36 20.77
C LYS A 360 -5.61 1.64 19.43
N GLU A 361 -4.99 0.48 19.36
CA GLU A 361 -5.06 -0.41 18.21
C GLU A 361 -5.50 -1.82 18.62
N ASP A 362 -6.11 -2.55 17.68
CA ASP A 362 -6.44 -3.98 17.80
C ASP A 362 -6.05 -4.67 16.49
N LEU A 363 -4.87 -5.25 16.46
CA LEU A 363 -4.33 -5.99 15.32
C LEU A 363 -4.56 -7.49 15.50
N LEU A 364 -5.21 -8.09 14.52
CA LEU A 364 -5.41 -9.53 14.43
C LEU A 364 -5.07 -9.98 13.00
N MET A 365 -4.30 -11.05 12.91
CA MET A 365 -4.02 -11.73 11.65
C MET A 365 -4.44 -13.18 11.71
N LEU A 366 -4.98 -13.69 10.61
CA LEU A 366 -5.48 -15.07 10.51
C LEU A 366 -4.75 -15.77 9.38
N LEU A 367 -4.42 -17.03 9.58
CA LEU A 367 -3.80 -17.89 8.57
C LEU A 367 -4.52 -19.23 8.49
N MET A 368 -4.97 -19.59 7.29
CA MET A 368 -5.57 -20.89 7.02
C MET A 368 -4.50 -21.98 7.02
N PRO A 369 -4.74 -23.12 7.69
CA PRO A 369 -3.81 -24.22 7.66
C PRO A 369 -3.82 -24.95 6.32
N MET A 370 -2.74 -25.68 6.07
CA MET A 370 -2.63 -26.65 4.99
C MET A 370 -2.71 -28.07 5.56
N MET A 371 -3.36 -28.97 4.83
CA MET A 371 -3.43 -30.37 5.23
C MET A 371 -2.03 -30.98 5.25
N LEU A 372 -1.73 -31.69 6.34
CA LEU A 372 -0.54 -32.52 6.45
C LEU A 372 -0.87 -33.88 5.85
N ASN A 373 -0.05 -34.31 4.91
CA ASN A 373 -0.09 -35.71 4.44
C ASN A 373 0.80 -36.54 5.41
N ASP A 374 0.17 -37.19 6.36
CA ASP A 374 0.85 -38.15 7.26
C ASP A 374 1.16 -39.46 6.55
#